data_e3a309b2b0a3180316bcc28d182e942d
#
_entry.id   e3a309b2b0a3180316bcc28d182e942d
#
_cell.length_a   1.000
_cell.length_b   1.000
_cell.length_c   1.000
_cell.angle_alpha   90.00
_cell.angle_beta   90.00
_cell.angle_gamma   90.00
#
_symmetry.space_group_name_H-M   'P 1'
#
loop_
_entity.id
_entity.type
_entity.pdbx_description
1 polymer ?
#
loop_
_entity_poly.entity_id
_entity_poly.type
_entity_poly.pdbx_seq_one_letter_code
_entity_poly.pdbx_strand_id
1 'polypeptide(L)'
;EYKADGIDNTDAIKGTYLDNDKQIWDLYLNNSTCEPSMISSKTGDDAASEFSLGEAVFYQNGTWGYHDIKDNEVAEEDMGMLPIYIGVDGEENQGLCTGSENYWCVNKNASEEDIQATLDFMKWVVESDEGRDMLANQMGFVTPFTTFADYLPDNPLVKANAEYTKAGKTPVSWNFTTMPSENWKNNLVGALLKYAQGTGTWDSVQTAFVDGWAEEYAAANE
;
A
#
# COMPACT_ATOMS: atom_id res chain seq x y z
N GLU A 1 -10.29 2.06 -11.95
CA GLU A 1 -11.09 3.06 -12.70
C GLU A 1 -10.46 3.37 -14.06
N TYR A 2 -9.22 3.84 -14.14
CA TYR A 2 -8.56 4.21 -15.40
C TYR A 2 -8.65 3.14 -16.49
N LYS A 3 -8.36 1.88 -16.14
CA LYS A 3 -8.41 0.77 -17.11
C LYS A 3 -9.83 0.44 -17.52
N ALA A 4 -10.78 0.49 -16.60
CA ALA A 4 -12.18 0.18 -16.87
C ALA A 4 -12.84 1.25 -17.74
N ASP A 5 -12.51 2.52 -17.53
CA ASP A 5 -13.08 3.65 -18.22
C ASP A 5 -12.32 4.06 -19.49
N GLY A 6 -11.18 3.40 -19.78
CA GLY A 6 -10.34 3.72 -20.94
C GLY A 6 -9.73 5.12 -20.86
N ILE A 7 -9.43 5.60 -19.65
CA ILE A 7 -8.86 6.92 -19.43
C ILE A 7 -7.34 6.85 -19.66
N ASP A 8 -6.86 7.61 -20.64
CA ASP A 8 -5.44 7.68 -21.02
C ASP A 8 -4.67 8.80 -20.28
N ASN A 9 -5.38 9.69 -19.60
CA ASN A 9 -4.79 10.76 -18.81
C ASN A 9 -5.36 10.76 -17.39
N THR A 10 -4.77 11.54 -16.51
CA THR A 10 -5.11 11.59 -15.09
C THR A 10 -5.60 12.97 -14.64
N ASP A 11 -6.11 13.78 -15.56
CA ASP A 11 -6.63 15.13 -15.27
C ASP A 11 -7.93 15.13 -14.46
N ALA A 12 -8.69 14.03 -14.52
CA ALA A 12 -9.92 13.84 -13.77
C ALA A 12 -10.18 12.36 -13.46
N ILE A 13 -10.94 12.11 -12.39
CA ILE A 13 -11.49 10.79 -12.04
C ILE A 13 -12.99 10.91 -11.84
N LYS A 14 -13.71 9.80 -11.97
CA LYS A 14 -15.19 9.79 -11.90
C LYS A 14 -15.74 9.37 -10.53
N GLY A 15 -14.92 8.68 -9.73
CA GLY A 15 -15.39 8.14 -8.46
C GLY A 15 -16.38 6.98 -8.63
N THR A 16 -16.22 6.18 -9.66
CA THR A 16 -17.13 5.08 -10.05
C THR A 16 -17.38 4.08 -8.91
N TYR A 17 -16.38 3.86 -8.05
CA TYR A 17 -16.43 2.86 -6.99
C TYR A 17 -16.55 3.46 -5.58
N LEU A 18 -16.87 4.74 -5.44
CA LEU A 18 -16.91 5.42 -4.14
C LEU A 18 -17.99 4.85 -3.19
N ASP A 19 -19.10 4.32 -3.73
CA ASP A 19 -20.09 3.66 -2.89
C ASP A 19 -19.59 2.30 -2.37
N ASN A 20 -18.77 1.60 -3.15
CA ASN A 20 -18.09 0.38 -2.73
C ASN A 20 -17.03 0.70 -1.68
N ASP A 21 -16.23 1.73 -1.91
CA ASP A 21 -15.21 2.21 -0.97
C ASP A 21 -15.84 2.62 0.36
N LYS A 22 -17.01 3.26 0.33
CA LYS A 22 -17.78 3.59 1.53
C LYS A 22 -18.12 2.35 2.36
N GLN A 23 -18.57 1.29 1.70
CA GLN A 23 -18.94 0.05 2.40
C GLN A 23 -17.72 -0.57 3.09
N ILE A 24 -16.55 -0.56 2.44
CA ILE A 24 -15.30 -1.03 3.03
C ILE A 24 -14.85 -0.12 4.16
N TRP A 25 -14.92 1.20 3.98
CA TRP A 25 -14.57 2.14 5.03
C TRP A 25 -15.47 1.97 6.27
N ASP A 26 -16.77 1.84 6.07
CA ASP A 26 -17.74 1.57 7.15
C ASP A 26 -17.47 0.21 7.81
N LEU A 27 -17.06 -0.81 7.05
CA LEU A 27 -16.67 -2.11 7.59
C LEU A 27 -15.49 -1.98 8.57
N TYR A 28 -14.45 -1.26 8.18
CA TYR A 28 -13.31 -0.97 9.07
C TYR A 28 -13.74 -0.19 10.31
N LEU A 29 -14.50 0.90 10.14
CA LEU A 29 -14.93 1.73 11.26
C LEU A 29 -15.79 0.95 12.26
N ASN A 30 -16.73 0.13 11.78
CA ASN A 30 -17.67 -0.62 12.63
C ASN A 30 -17.04 -1.83 13.32
N ASN A 31 -15.87 -2.28 12.86
CA ASN A 31 -15.16 -3.43 13.41
C ASN A 31 -13.75 -3.06 13.95
N SER A 32 -13.50 -1.78 14.10
CA SER A 32 -12.25 -1.30 14.69
C SER A 32 -12.16 -1.66 16.18
N THR A 33 -10.96 -1.83 16.69
CA THR A 33 -10.65 -2.00 18.11
C THR A 33 -10.91 -0.75 18.94
N CYS A 34 -11.12 0.40 18.30
CA CYS A 34 -11.48 1.65 18.97
C CYS A 34 -12.74 2.27 18.36
N GLU A 35 -13.38 3.14 19.13
CA GLU A 35 -14.51 3.93 18.65
C GLU A 35 -14.08 4.80 17.45
N PRO A 36 -14.89 4.91 16.37
CA PRO A 36 -14.56 5.70 15.18
C PRO A 36 -14.15 7.14 15.47
N SER A 37 -14.74 7.76 16.50
CA SER A 37 -14.39 9.12 16.95
C SER A 37 -12.96 9.25 17.49
N MET A 38 -12.36 8.13 17.87
CA MET A 38 -11.02 8.06 18.49
C MET A 38 -9.94 7.60 17.51
N ILE A 39 -10.29 7.31 16.26
CA ILE A 39 -9.34 6.73 15.29
C ILE A 39 -8.10 7.60 15.07
N SER A 40 -8.23 8.93 15.19
CA SER A 40 -7.10 9.86 15.06
C SER A 40 -6.10 9.82 16.21
N SER A 41 -6.45 9.16 17.32
CA SER A 41 -5.55 8.97 18.46
C SER A 41 -4.71 7.70 18.36
N LYS A 42 -5.00 6.85 17.40
CA LYS A 42 -4.28 5.60 17.12
C LYS A 42 -3.20 5.80 16.08
N THR A 43 -2.13 5.06 16.22
CA THR A 43 -0.97 5.07 15.32
C THR A 43 -0.85 3.74 14.58
N GLY A 44 0.07 3.66 13.62
CA GLY A 44 0.44 2.39 12.97
C GLY A 44 1.02 1.38 13.97
N ASP A 45 1.79 1.86 14.94
CA ASP A 45 2.39 1.01 16.00
C ASP A 45 1.31 0.43 16.93
N ASP A 46 0.26 1.21 17.24
CA ASP A 46 -0.90 0.70 17.99
C ASP A 46 -1.58 -0.44 17.23
N ALA A 47 -1.82 -0.26 15.92
CA ALA A 47 -2.46 -1.27 15.09
C ALA A 47 -1.61 -2.55 14.94
N ALA A 48 -0.29 -2.41 14.78
CA ALA A 48 0.64 -3.53 14.75
C ALA A 48 0.63 -4.29 16.09
N SER A 49 0.62 -3.57 17.20
CA SER A 49 0.55 -4.14 18.56
C SER A 49 -0.75 -4.90 18.78
N GLU A 50 -1.89 -4.33 18.45
CA GLU A 50 -3.21 -4.95 18.61
C GLU A 50 -3.31 -6.26 17.81
N PHE A 51 -2.76 -6.29 16.59
CA PHE A 51 -2.71 -7.51 15.80
C PHE A 51 -1.76 -8.55 16.40
N SER A 52 -0.54 -8.17 16.72
CA SER A 52 0.50 -9.10 17.21
C SER A 52 0.19 -9.67 18.60
N LEU A 53 -0.62 -8.99 19.40
CA LEU A 53 -1.14 -9.47 20.69
C LEU A 53 -2.45 -10.27 20.56
N GLY A 54 -2.99 -10.43 19.34
CA GLY A 54 -4.24 -11.16 19.09
C GLY A 54 -5.50 -10.39 19.50
N GLU A 55 -5.41 -9.09 19.71
CA GLU A 55 -6.55 -8.22 19.99
C GLU A 55 -7.33 -7.85 18.72
N ALA A 56 -6.65 -7.85 17.56
CA ALA A 56 -7.22 -7.68 16.23
C ALA A 56 -6.94 -8.89 15.35
N VAL A 57 -7.96 -9.34 14.58
CA VAL A 57 -7.82 -10.47 13.63
C VAL A 57 -7.31 -9.99 12.27
N PHE A 58 -7.62 -8.77 11.89
CA PHE A 58 -7.23 -8.17 10.62
C PHE A 58 -6.40 -6.90 10.86
N TYR A 59 -5.29 -6.82 10.14
CA TYR A 59 -4.40 -5.67 10.12
C TYR A 59 -4.09 -5.28 8.68
N GLN A 60 -4.44 -4.07 8.28
CA GLN A 60 -4.15 -3.59 6.93
C GLN A 60 -2.73 -3.05 6.86
N ASN A 61 -1.86 -3.80 6.24
CA ASN A 61 -0.48 -3.40 5.97
C ASN A 61 0.08 -4.20 4.78
N GLY A 62 1.36 -4.08 4.50
CA GLY A 62 2.08 -4.85 3.50
C GLY A 62 3.07 -5.84 4.13
N THR A 63 3.79 -6.57 3.28
CA THR A 63 4.78 -7.58 3.71
C THR A 63 5.90 -7.01 4.58
N TRP A 64 6.21 -5.73 4.46
CA TRP A 64 7.17 -5.00 5.28
C TRP A 64 6.75 -4.90 6.75
N GLY A 65 5.44 -4.88 7.03
CA GLY A 65 4.90 -4.84 8.39
C GLY A 65 5.18 -6.10 9.22
N TYR A 66 5.72 -7.16 8.60
CA TYR A 66 6.09 -8.39 9.32
C TYR A 66 7.06 -8.14 10.47
N HIS A 67 8.00 -7.20 10.31
CA HIS A 67 8.97 -6.87 11.36
C HIS A 67 8.32 -6.31 12.63
N ASP A 68 7.18 -5.63 12.49
CA ASP A 68 6.49 -4.99 13.60
C ASP A 68 5.58 -5.96 14.36
N ILE A 69 5.26 -7.12 13.75
CA ILE A 69 4.29 -8.08 14.29
C ILE A 69 4.87 -9.45 14.65
N LYS A 70 6.09 -9.77 14.17
CA LYS A 70 6.73 -11.05 14.43
C LYS A 70 7.18 -11.20 15.89
N ASP A 71 7.48 -12.43 16.30
CA ASP A 71 8.03 -12.77 17.61
C ASP A 71 7.12 -12.32 18.78
N ASN A 72 5.80 -12.40 18.59
CA ASN A 72 4.76 -11.98 19.53
C ASN A 72 3.78 -13.13 19.83
N GLU A 73 2.58 -12.81 20.37
CA GLU A 73 1.58 -13.80 20.78
C GLU A 73 0.94 -14.55 19.60
N VAL A 74 0.80 -13.87 18.42
CA VAL A 74 0.28 -14.52 17.21
C VAL A 74 1.41 -15.31 16.54
N ALA A 75 1.23 -16.61 16.42
CA ALA A 75 2.22 -17.49 15.82
C ALA A 75 2.35 -17.22 14.30
N GLU A 76 3.58 -17.35 13.76
CA GLU A 76 3.84 -17.08 12.34
C GLU A 76 3.05 -17.99 11.39
N GLU A 77 2.80 -19.23 11.78
CA GLU A 77 1.98 -20.19 11.02
C GLU A 77 0.49 -19.78 10.92
N ASP A 78 0.03 -18.90 11.81
CA ASP A 78 -1.33 -18.37 11.81
C ASP A 78 -1.44 -17.06 11.03
N MET A 79 -0.32 -16.51 10.54
CA MET A 79 -0.29 -15.28 9.75
C MET A 79 -0.50 -15.57 8.26
N GLY A 80 -1.31 -14.75 7.60
CA GLY A 80 -1.54 -14.81 6.16
C GLY A 80 -1.87 -13.45 5.58
N MET A 81 -2.09 -13.40 4.27
CA MET A 81 -2.52 -12.18 3.58
C MET A 81 -3.80 -12.42 2.79
N LEU A 82 -4.67 -11.45 2.79
CA LEU A 82 -5.91 -11.43 2.01
C LEU A 82 -5.94 -10.18 1.14
N PRO A 83 -6.42 -10.28 -0.11
CA PRO A 83 -6.72 -9.09 -0.90
C PRO A 83 -7.91 -8.33 -0.30
N ILE A 84 -7.94 -7.02 -0.50
CA ILE A 84 -9.09 -6.20 -0.13
C ILE A 84 -10.06 -6.23 -1.31
N TYR A 85 -11.25 -6.75 -1.08
CA TYR A 85 -12.35 -6.75 -2.04
C TYR A 85 -13.31 -5.61 -1.73
N ILE A 86 -13.76 -4.91 -2.76
CA ILE A 86 -14.70 -3.78 -2.65
C ILE A 86 -16.10 -4.12 -3.16
N GLY A 87 -16.35 -5.38 -3.53
CA GLY A 87 -17.67 -5.88 -3.95
C GLY A 87 -17.97 -5.60 -5.42
N VAL A 88 -16.98 -5.68 -6.30
CA VAL A 88 -17.18 -5.56 -7.76
C VAL A 88 -17.03 -6.89 -8.48
N ASP A 89 -17.65 -7.03 -9.64
CA ASP A 89 -17.61 -8.25 -10.43
C ASP A 89 -16.17 -8.55 -10.87
N GLY A 90 -15.76 -9.82 -10.73
CA GLY A 90 -14.43 -10.29 -11.16
C GLY A 90 -13.35 -10.24 -10.08
N GLU A 91 -13.64 -9.76 -8.90
CA GLU A 91 -12.70 -9.72 -7.78
C GLU A 91 -12.21 -11.09 -7.32
N GLU A 92 -12.95 -12.15 -7.59
CA GLU A 92 -12.54 -13.52 -7.29
C GLU A 92 -11.22 -13.91 -7.96
N ASN A 93 -10.82 -13.19 -9.03
CA ASN A 93 -9.54 -13.37 -9.71
C ASN A 93 -8.44 -12.42 -9.23
N GLN A 94 -8.76 -11.51 -8.32
CA GLN A 94 -7.82 -10.53 -7.78
C GLN A 94 -6.82 -11.18 -6.84
N GLY A 95 -5.55 -10.80 -7.00
CA GLY A 95 -4.48 -11.05 -6.05
C GLY A 95 -4.26 -9.87 -5.11
N LEU A 96 -3.11 -9.88 -4.45
CA LEU A 96 -2.73 -8.79 -3.55
C LEU A 96 -2.37 -7.53 -4.33
N CYS A 97 -2.48 -6.38 -3.66
CA CYS A 97 -2.01 -5.12 -4.20
C CYS A 97 -0.47 -5.10 -4.20
N THR A 98 0.11 -4.77 -5.33
CA THR A 98 1.57 -4.73 -5.52
C THR A 98 1.98 -3.66 -6.52
N GLY A 99 3.23 -3.24 -6.45
CA GLY A 99 3.84 -2.30 -7.37
C GLY A 99 5.13 -1.74 -6.82
N SER A 100 5.82 -0.93 -7.62
CA SER A 100 7.01 -0.20 -7.21
C SER A 100 6.64 1.24 -6.91
N GLU A 101 6.90 1.70 -5.69
CA GLU A 101 6.65 3.09 -5.28
C GLU A 101 7.93 3.83 -4.89
N ASN A 102 8.98 3.08 -4.53
CA ASN A 102 10.25 3.63 -4.14
C ASN A 102 11.30 3.37 -5.22
N TYR A 103 12.00 4.41 -5.63
CA TYR A 103 13.00 4.37 -6.69
C TYR A 103 14.33 4.91 -6.19
N TRP A 104 15.41 4.27 -6.59
CA TRP A 104 16.74 4.80 -6.39
C TRP A 104 17.10 5.77 -7.52
N CYS A 105 17.64 6.92 -7.16
CA CYS A 105 18.10 7.93 -8.10
C CYS A 105 19.58 8.16 -7.92
N VAL A 106 20.30 8.26 -9.03
CA VAL A 106 21.71 8.64 -9.05
C VAL A 106 21.81 10.13 -9.35
N ASN A 107 22.54 10.89 -8.53
CA ASN A 107 22.77 12.31 -8.79
C ASN A 107 23.71 12.49 -10.00
N LYS A 108 23.15 12.85 -11.15
CA LYS A 108 23.89 13.04 -12.40
C LYS A 108 24.93 14.19 -12.37
N ASN A 109 24.88 15.06 -11.34
CA ASN A 109 25.80 16.16 -11.17
C ASN A 109 26.92 15.85 -10.18
N ALA A 110 26.98 14.64 -9.62
CA ALA A 110 28.10 14.18 -8.81
C ALA A 110 29.35 13.91 -9.67
N SER A 111 30.50 13.67 -9.03
CA SER A 111 31.70 13.25 -9.76
C SER A 111 31.48 11.87 -10.42
N GLU A 112 32.22 11.58 -11.49
CA GLU A 112 32.16 10.26 -12.14
C GLU A 112 32.51 9.13 -11.17
N GLU A 113 33.45 9.37 -10.24
CA GLU A 113 33.84 8.42 -9.20
C GLU A 113 32.70 8.14 -8.22
N ASP A 114 32.00 9.17 -7.76
CA ASP A 114 30.85 9.03 -6.85
C ASP A 114 29.67 8.34 -7.55
N ILE A 115 29.43 8.67 -8.82
CA ILE A 115 28.39 8.00 -9.61
C ILE A 115 28.72 6.51 -9.73
N GLN A 116 29.96 6.16 -10.07
CA GLN A 116 30.35 4.77 -10.21
C GLN A 116 30.27 4.02 -8.88
N ALA A 117 30.74 4.61 -7.79
CA ALA A 117 30.63 4.03 -6.44
C ALA A 117 29.15 3.79 -6.04
N THR A 118 28.26 4.74 -6.38
CA THR A 118 26.82 4.59 -6.15
C THR A 118 26.24 3.41 -6.93
N LEU A 119 26.58 3.28 -8.21
CA LEU A 119 26.13 2.18 -9.06
C LEU A 119 26.68 0.83 -8.59
N ASP A 120 27.94 0.78 -8.15
CA ASP A 120 28.56 -0.44 -7.61
C ASP A 120 27.88 -0.86 -6.31
N PHE A 121 27.53 0.09 -5.44
CA PHE A 121 26.75 -0.18 -4.23
C PHE A 121 25.35 -0.71 -4.56
N MET A 122 24.63 -0.04 -5.46
CA MET A 122 23.28 -0.51 -5.90
C MET A 122 23.35 -1.93 -6.45
N LYS A 123 24.36 -2.21 -7.27
CA LYS A 123 24.59 -3.53 -7.84
C LYS A 123 24.89 -4.56 -6.74
N TRP A 124 25.77 -4.22 -5.80
CA TRP A 124 26.07 -5.09 -4.66
C TRP A 124 24.83 -5.45 -3.84
N VAL A 125 23.97 -4.46 -3.55
CA VAL A 125 22.73 -4.67 -2.79
C VAL A 125 21.81 -5.69 -3.46
N VAL A 126 21.72 -5.71 -4.79
CA VAL A 126 20.77 -6.58 -5.50
C VAL A 126 21.38 -7.88 -6.03
N GLU A 127 22.71 -8.02 -6.06
CA GLU A 127 23.39 -9.21 -6.61
C GLU A 127 24.12 -10.02 -5.57
N SER A 128 24.63 -9.42 -4.47
CA SER A 128 25.35 -10.16 -3.43
C SER A 128 24.39 -10.96 -2.53
N ASP A 129 24.87 -12.02 -1.93
CA ASP A 129 24.08 -12.80 -0.97
C ASP A 129 23.73 -11.98 0.26
N GLU A 130 24.65 -11.13 0.75
CA GLU A 130 24.44 -10.24 1.89
C GLU A 130 23.38 -9.16 1.58
N GLY A 131 23.51 -8.49 0.43
CA GLY A 131 22.54 -7.45 0.03
C GLY A 131 21.15 -8.01 -0.18
N ARG A 132 21.02 -9.19 -0.80
CA ARG A 132 19.74 -9.88 -0.98
C ARG A 132 19.13 -10.30 0.36
N ASP A 133 19.94 -10.84 1.27
CA ASP A 133 19.48 -11.18 2.61
C ASP A 133 18.99 -9.97 3.39
N MET A 134 19.74 -8.86 3.33
CA MET A 134 19.32 -7.60 3.96
C MET A 134 17.97 -7.11 3.43
N LEU A 135 17.78 -7.04 2.11
CA LEU A 135 16.53 -6.57 1.53
C LEU A 135 15.34 -7.50 1.81
N ALA A 136 15.52 -8.79 1.65
CA ALA A 136 14.43 -9.75 1.71
C ALA A 136 14.12 -10.21 3.15
N ASN A 137 15.13 -10.63 3.94
CA ASN A 137 14.90 -11.19 5.26
C ASN A 137 14.94 -10.13 6.37
N GLN A 138 15.86 -9.16 6.29
CA GLN A 138 15.99 -8.18 7.37
C GLN A 138 15.03 -7.01 7.20
N MET A 139 14.74 -6.59 5.96
CA MET A 139 13.84 -5.46 5.65
C MET A 139 12.45 -5.90 5.16
N GLY A 140 12.26 -7.18 4.84
CA GLY A 140 10.96 -7.73 4.42
C GLY A 140 10.46 -7.26 3.05
N PHE A 141 11.35 -6.75 2.20
CA PHE A 141 10.97 -6.27 0.88
C PHE A 141 10.75 -7.41 -0.13
N VAL A 142 9.68 -7.30 -0.91
CA VAL A 142 9.52 -8.01 -2.17
C VAL A 142 10.12 -7.13 -3.26
N THR A 143 11.20 -7.57 -3.88
CA THR A 143 11.94 -6.76 -4.84
C THR A 143 11.64 -7.18 -6.30
N PRO A 144 11.63 -6.23 -7.26
CA PRO A 144 11.34 -6.51 -8.67
C PRO A 144 12.55 -7.03 -9.46
N PHE A 145 13.69 -7.26 -8.81
CA PHE A 145 14.93 -7.65 -9.49
C PHE A 145 14.96 -9.14 -9.81
N THR A 146 15.44 -9.51 -10.99
CA THR A 146 15.54 -10.91 -11.44
C THR A 146 16.44 -11.75 -10.56
N THR A 147 17.40 -11.15 -9.85
CA THR A 147 18.29 -11.82 -8.88
C THR A 147 17.54 -12.35 -7.65
N PHE A 148 16.29 -11.95 -7.45
CA PHE A 148 15.42 -12.45 -6.39
C PHE A 148 14.35 -13.43 -6.88
N ALA A 149 14.34 -13.80 -8.16
CA ALA A 149 13.29 -14.66 -8.72
C ALA A 149 13.17 -16.01 -7.99
N ASP A 150 14.31 -16.58 -7.56
CA ASP A 150 14.38 -17.84 -6.82
C ASP A 150 14.69 -17.62 -5.32
N TYR A 151 14.66 -16.38 -4.86
CA TYR A 151 14.97 -16.01 -3.48
C TYR A 151 13.68 -15.74 -2.70
N LEU A 152 13.22 -16.72 -1.94
CA LEU A 152 12.07 -16.58 -1.06
C LEU A 152 12.57 -16.27 0.36
N PRO A 153 12.30 -15.09 0.90
CA PRO A 153 12.65 -14.77 2.28
C PRO A 153 11.84 -15.64 3.26
N ASP A 154 12.37 -15.79 4.45
CA ASP A 154 11.67 -16.48 5.54
C ASP A 154 10.66 -15.54 6.21
N ASN A 155 9.71 -15.08 5.42
CA ASN A 155 8.63 -14.18 5.82
C ASN A 155 7.29 -14.80 5.36
N PRO A 156 6.40 -15.18 6.29
CA PRO A 156 5.14 -15.85 5.97
C PRO A 156 4.24 -15.01 5.07
N LEU A 157 4.28 -13.68 5.18
CA LEU A 157 3.48 -12.78 4.35
C LEU A 157 3.98 -12.76 2.90
N VAL A 158 5.30 -12.82 2.69
CA VAL A 158 5.88 -12.94 1.34
C VAL A 158 5.55 -14.30 0.73
N LYS A 159 5.60 -15.38 1.53
CA LYS A 159 5.18 -16.72 1.09
C LYS A 159 3.71 -16.73 0.68
N ALA A 160 2.83 -16.09 1.46
CA ALA A 160 1.42 -15.95 1.12
C ALA A 160 1.21 -15.20 -0.20
N ASN A 161 1.96 -14.10 -0.44
CA ASN A 161 1.91 -13.38 -1.72
C ASN A 161 2.34 -14.25 -2.91
N ALA A 162 3.38 -15.07 -2.73
CA ALA A 162 3.85 -15.98 -3.78
C ALA A 162 2.78 -17.03 -4.16
N GLU A 163 1.97 -17.50 -3.20
CA GLU A 163 0.88 -18.44 -3.49
C GLU A 163 -0.24 -17.79 -4.33
N TYR A 164 -0.57 -16.51 -4.15
CA TYR A 164 -1.50 -15.79 -5.04
C TYR A 164 -0.98 -15.74 -6.48
N THR A 165 0.30 -15.43 -6.66
CA THR A 165 0.96 -15.42 -7.98
C THR A 165 0.93 -16.80 -8.62
N LYS A 166 1.26 -17.85 -7.87
CA LYS A 166 1.25 -19.25 -8.33
C LYS A 166 -0.16 -19.73 -8.68
N ALA A 167 -1.18 -19.26 -7.97
CA ALA A 167 -2.58 -19.53 -8.27
C ALA A 167 -3.11 -18.77 -9.50
N GLY A 168 -2.28 -17.97 -10.16
CA GLY A 168 -2.64 -17.19 -11.35
C GLY A 168 -3.56 -16.00 -11.06
N LYS A 169 -3.60 -15.53 -9.82
CA LYS A 169 -4.38 -14.35 -9.46
C LYS A 169 -3.75 -13.09 -10.05
N THR A 170 -4.59 -12.15 -10.45
CA THR A 170 -4.15 -10.88 -11.04
C THR A 170 -3.87 -9.86 -9.95
N PRO A 171 -2.64 -9.38 -9.78
CA PRO A 171 -2.33 -8.38 -8.77
C PRO A 171 -3.00 -7.04 -9.10
N VAL A 172 -3.38 -6.29 -8.06
CA VAL A 172 -3.81 -4.91 -8.18
C VAL A 172 -2.58 -4.02 -8.13
N SER A 173 -2.41 -3.16 -9.13
CA SER A 173 -1.26 -2.24 -9.19
C SER A 173 -1.51 -0.99 -8.36
N TRP A 174 -0.51 -0.57 -7.61
CA TRP A 174 -0.49 0.75 -6.98
C TRP A 174 -0.39 1.85 -8.04
N ASN A 175 -1.13 2.94 -7.81
CA ASN A 175 -1.22 4.05 -8.75
C ASN A 175 -0.74 5.39 -8.12
N PHE A 176 0.19 5.33 -7.18
CA PHE A 176 0.73 6.54 -6.50
C PHE A 176 1.29 7.57 -7.47
N THR A 177 1.93 7.12 -8.55
CA THR A 177 2.50 7.99 -9.57
C THR A 177 1.46 8.75 -10.41
N THR A 178 0.19 8.37 -10.34
CA THR A 178 -0.90 9.05 -11.04
C THR A 178 -1.63 10.06 -10.18
N MET A 179 -1.39 10.09 -8.88
CA MET A 179 -2.00 11.06 -7.98
C MET A 179 -1.53 12.48 -8.33
N PRO A 180 -2.42 13.46 -8.32
CA PRO A 180 -2.08 14.82 -8.76
C PRO A 180 -1.13 15.52 -7.80
N SER A 181 -1.27 15.30 -6.49
CA SER A 181 -0.43 15.91 -5.47
C SER A 181 -0.56 15.23 -4.11
N GLU A 182 0.38 15.50 -3.20
CA GLU A 182 0.25 15.15 -1.79
C GLU A 182 -0.89 15.90 -1.09
N ASN A 183 -1.22 17.12 -1.54
CA ASN A 183 -2.32 17.89 -0.99
C ASN A 183 -3.67 17.19 -1.23
N TRP A 184 -3.89 16.66 -2.43
CA TRP A 184 -5.09 15.87 -2.72
C TRP A 184 -5.23 14.71 -1.74
N LYS A 185 -4.18 13.94 -1.56
CA LYS A 185 -4.16 12.81 -0.62
C LYS A 185 -4.49 13.25 0.81
N ASN A 186 -3.85 14.30 1.28
CA ASN A 186 -4.06 14.81 2.64
C ASN A 186 -5.48 15.37 2.84
N ASN A 187 -6.05 16.05 1.86
CA ASN A 187 -7.41 16.56 1.89
C ASN A 187 -8.44 15.42 1.93
N LEU A 188 -8.22 14.38 1.13
CA LEU A 188 -9.05 13.17 1.14
C LEU A 188 -9.01 12.47 2.51
N VAL A 189 -7.79 12.25 3.05
CA VAL A 189 -7.62 11.67 4.40
C VAL A 189 -8.31 12.51 5.47
N GLY A 190 -8.21 13.84 5.38
CA GLY A 190 -8.91 14.75 6.27
C GLY A 190 -10.44 14.65 6.18
N ALA A 191 -10.99 14.44 4.99
CA ALA A 191 -12.43 14.24 4.79
C ALA A 191 -12.89 12.88 5.35
N LEU A 192 -12.14 11.81 5.10
CA LEU A 192 -12.39 10.48 5.67
C LEU A 192 -12.35 10.48 7.19
N LEU A 193 -11.40 11.18 7.78
CA LEU A 193 -11.30 11.32 9.23
C LEU A 193 -12.51 12.05 9.83
N LYS A 194 -12.95 13.17 9.21
CA LYS A 194 -14.16 13.88 9.65
C LYS A 194 -15.41 13.01 9.53
N TYR A 195 -15.50 12.22 8.46
CA TYR A 195 -16.59 11.25 8.30
C TYR A 195 -16.58 10.22 9.43
N ALA A 196 -15.43 9.61 9.72
CA ALA A 196 -15.26 8.66 10.82
C ALA A 196 -15.66 9.25 12.19
N GLN A 197 -15.32 10.51 12.43
CA GLN A 197 -15.64 11.23 13.66
C GLN A 197 -17.12 11.72 13.74
N GLY A 198 -17.92 11.52 12.69
CA GLY A 198 -19.29 12.01 12.64
C GLY A 198 -19.42 13.54 12.51
N THR A 199 -18.33 14.22 12.14
CA THR A 199 -18.27 15.69 11.93
C THR A 199 -18.28 16.10 10.46
N GLY A 200 -18.22 15.14 9.54
CA GLY A 200 -18.31 15.30 8.09
C GLY A 200 -19.29 14.32 7.48
N THR A 201 -19.54 14.45 6.19
CA THR A 201 -20.44 13.58 5.42
C THR A 201 -19.67 12.80 4.37
N TRP A 202 -20.25 11.70 3.86
CA TRP A 202 -19.67 10.99 2.73
C TRP A 202 -19.61 11.83 1.46
N ASP A 203 -20.59 12.72 1.23
CA ASP A 203 -20.55 13.66 0.11
C ASP A 203 -19.29 14.55 0.15
N SER A 204 -18.83 14.92 1.35
CA SER A 204 -17.58 15.66 1.50
C SER A 204 -16.35 14.83 1.13
N VAL A 205 -16.40 13.50 1.36
CA VAL A 205 -15.34 12.58 0.92
C VAL A 205 -15.35 12.47 -0.61
N GLN A 206 -16.53 12.31 -1.22
CA GLN A 206 -16.68 12.26 -2.68
C GLN A 206 -16.17 13.55 -3.34
N THR A 207 -16.51 14.72 -2.81
CA THR A 207 -16.00 16.01 -3.29
C THR A 207 -14.46 16.07 -3.17
N ALA A 208 -13.90 15.71 -2.03
CA ALA A 208 -12.44 15.70 -1.84
C ALA A 208 -11.73 14.72 -2.79
N PHE A 209 -12.38 13.60 -3.12
CA PHE A 209 -11.83 12.61 -4.03
C PHE A 209 -11.92 13.08 -5.50
N VAL A 210 -13.09 13.42 -6.00
CA VAL A 210 -13.33 13.71 -7.42
C VAL A 210 -12.94 15.15 -7.79
N ASP A 211 -13.56 16.14 -7.13
CA ASP A 211 -13.33 17.54 -7.46
C ASP A 211 -11.92 17.96 -7.03
N GLY A 212 -11.48 17.52 -5.84
CA GLY A 212 -10.14 17.79 -5.35
C GLY A 212 -9.03 17.22 -6.24
N TRP A 213 -9.25 16.08 -6.90
CA TRP A 213 -8.31 15.54 -7.89
C TRP A 213 -8.15 16.50 -9.07
N ALA A 214 -9.25 16.93 -9.68
CA ALA A 214 -9.21 17.81 -10.84
C ALA A 214 -8.60 19.20 -10.52
N GLU A 215 -8.91 19.74 -9.33
CA GLU A 215 -8.35 21.00 -8.85
C GLU A 215 -6.83 20.92 -8.66
N GLU A 216 -6.35 19.89 -7.97
CA GLU A 216 -4.91 19.71 -7.70
C GLU A 216 -4.13 19.35 -8.98
N TYR A 217 -4.74 18.58 -9.89
CA TYR A 217 -4.13 18.31 -11.19
C TYR A 217 -3.96 19.60 -12.01
N ALA A 218 -4.97 20.45 -12.08
CA ALA A 218 -4.87 21.74 -12.74
C ALA A 218 -3.77 22.62 -12.13
N ALA A 219 -3.75 22.73 -10.80
CA ALA A 219 -2.74 23.53 -10.08
C ALA A 219 -1.29 23.02 -10.29
N ALA A 220 -1.10 21.73 -10.47
CA ALA A 220 0.23 21.15 -10.70
C ALA A 220 0.73 21.32 -12.15
N ASN A 221 -0.16 21.70 -13.08
CA ASN A 221 0.14 21.85 -14.52
C ASN A 221 0.01 23.30 -15.03
N GLU A 222 -0.23 24.27 -14.16
CA GLU A 222 -0.11 25.72 -14.43
C GLU A 222 1.36 26.16 -14.36
#